data_24bde31fcf7ee2e1c867ab30b8ff55e4
#
_entry.id   24bde31fcf7ee2e1c867ab30b8ff55e4
#
_cell.length_a   1.000
_cell.length_b   1.000
_cell.length_c   1.000
_cell.angle_alpha   90.00
_cell.angle_beta   90.00
_cell.angle_gamma   90.00
#
_symmetry.space_group_name_H-M   'P 1'
#
loop_
_entity.id
_entity.type
_entity.pdbx_description
1 polymer ?
#
loop_
_entity_poly.entity_id
_entity_poly.type
_entity_poly.pdbx_seq_one_letter_code
_entity_poly.pdbx_strand_id
1 'polypeptide(L)'
;YDTDDQARLLRNLAKEANVDVKAWPVAKMRSSIDQAKVKMQDADTFAATRRAHVGDPMSKIYRGYEDHLKTANAVDFNDLLNLTVKMLDQNPEVLARYQERFRYIMVDEYQDTNLAQYRLVKLLAGEHRNLAVVGDDDQSIYAFRGADIRNILDFERDFPEAKTIRLERNYRSTKNILKAAHGVVSNNRGRMEKELWAESDEGE
;
A
#
# COMPACT_ATOMS: atom_id res chain seq x y z
N TYR A 1 4.21 5.03 -17.18
CA TYR A 1 4.49 6.45 -16.95
C TYR A 1 5.19 6.60 -15.62
N ASP A 2 6.36 7.22 -15.65
CA ASP A 2 7.08 7.61 -14.44
C ASP A 2 6.59 8.97 -13.90
N THR A 3 7.27 9.49 -12.88
CA THR A 3 6.92 10.75 -12.23
C THR A 3 6.93 11.95 -13.20
N ASP A 4 7.87 11.98 -14.15
CA ASP A 4 8.02 13.09 -15.08
C ASP A 4 6.97 13.02 -16.20
N ASP A 5 6.65 11.83 -16.69
CA ASP A 5 5.57 11.59 -17.64
C ASP A 5 4.22 11.96 -17.03
N GLN A 6 3.95 11.55 -15.79
CA GLN A 6 2.76 11.93 -15.06
C GLN A 6 2.64 13.46 -14.93
N ALA A 7 3.74 14.13 -14.54
CA ALA A 7 3.74 15.57 -14.38
C ALA A 7 3.52 16.31 -15.70
N ARG A 8 4.05 15.79 -16.82
CA ARG A 8 3.84 16.33 -18.16
C ARG A 8 2.38 16.20 -18.58
N LEU A 9 1.82 15.00 -18.41
CA LEU A 9 0.42 14.74 -18.72
C LEU A 9 -0.52 15.65 -17.90
N LEU A 10 -0.30 15.78 -16.60
CA LEU A 10 -1.13 16.62 -15.73
C LEU A 10 -1.06 18.09 -16.09
N ARG A 11 0.10 18.63 -16.55
CA ARG A 11 0.18 20.01 -17.08
C ARG A 11 -0.70 20.19 -18.31
N ASN A 12 -0.70 19.24 -19.23
CA ASN A 12 -1.51 19.29 -20.44
C ASN A 12 -3.01 19.26 -20.10
N LEU A 13 -3.40 18.31 -19.25
CA LEU A 13 -4.80 18.17 -18.79
C LEU A 13 -5.30 19.44 -18.05
N ALA A 14 -4.43 20.03 -17.20
CA ALA A 14 -4.75 21.28 -16.52
C ALA A 14 -4.99 22.43 -17.51
N LYS A 15 -4.16 22.54 -18.55
CA LYS A 15 -4.30 23.52 -19.62
C LYS A 15 -5.61 23.31 -20.41
N GLU A 16 -5.91 22.09 -20.81
CA GLU A 16 -7.15 21.72 -21.54
C GLU A 16 -8.41 21.98 -20.71
N ALA A 17 -8.30 21.76 -19.40
CA ALA A 17 -9.40 21.98 -18.47
C ALA A 17 -9.53 23.45 -18.00
N ASN A 18 -8.66 24.39 -18.47
CA ASN A 18 -8.54 25.76 -18.00
C ASN A 18 -8.33 25.88 -16.47
N VAL A 19 -7.54 24.97 -15.90
CA VAL A 19 -7.21 24.97 -14.48
C VAL A 19 -5.96 25.80 -14.23
N ASP A 20 -6.03 26.77 -13.33
CA ASP A 20 -4.90 27.57 -12.91
C ASP A 20 -3.90 26.72 -12.09
N VAL A 21 -2.74 26.45 -12.67
CA VAL A 21 -1.66 25.67 -12.02
C VAL A 21 -1.04 26.37 -10.82
N LYS A 22 -1.27 27.67 -10.61
CA LYS A 22 -0.86 28.35 -9.38
C LYS A 22 -1.78 27.99 -8.21
N ALA A 23 -3.08 27.92 -8.47
CA ALA A 23 -4.08 27.50 -7.49
C ALA A 23 -4.05 25.97 -7.27
N TRP A 24 -3.79 25.22 -8.34
CA TRP A 24 -3.72 23.75 -8.35
C TRP A 24 -2.37 23.27 -8.87
N PRO A 25 -1.30 23.26 -8.04
CA PRO A 25 0.02 22.80 -8.46
C PRO A 25 -0.01 21.35 -8.95
N VAL A 26 0.75 21.07 -10.02
CA VAL A 26 0.85 19.72 -10.63
C VAL A 26 1.24 18.66 -9.61
N ALA A 27 2.17 18.98 -8.70
CA ALA A 27 2.55 18.07 -7.63
C ALA A 27 1.38 17.70 -6.71
N LYS A 28 0.47 18.66 -6.43
CA LYS A 28 -0.73 18.42 -5.63
C LYS A 28 -1.76 17.58 -6.40
N MET A 29 -1.93 17.84 -7.71
CA MET A 29 -2.79 17.01 -8.55
C MET A 29 -2.31 15.57 -8.58
N ARG A 30 -1.01 15.34 -8.81
CA ARG A 30 -0.40 14.02 -8.79
C ARG A 30 -0.61 13.33 -7.45
N SER A 31 -0.26 13.99 -6.35
CA SER A 31 -0.45 13.44 -5.01
C SER A 31 -1.91 13.05 -4.73
N SER A 32 -2.89 13.83 -5.22
CA SER A 32 -4.31 13.48 -5.07
C SER A 32 -4.68 12.22 -5.85
N ILE A 33 -4.16 12.05 -7.05
CA ILE A 33 -4.38 10.84 -7.88
C ILE A 33 -3.68 9.63 -7.24
N ASP A 34 -2.42 9.80 -6.82
CA ASP A 34 -1.67 8.73 -6.14
C ASP A 34 -2.40 8.25 -4.88
N GLN A 35 -2.90 9.17 -4.06
CA GLN A 35 -3.69 8.82 -2.87
C GLN A 35 -5.00 8.10 -3.19
N ALA A 36 -5.68 8.49 -4.28
CA ALA A 36 -6.88 7.79 -4.74
C ALA A 36 -6.54 6.37 -5.21
N LYS A 37 -5.51 6.22 -6.03
CA LYS A 37 -5.04 4.92 -6.53
C LYS A 37 -4.54 4.00 -5.43
N VAL A 38 -3.85 4.51 -4.42
CA VAL A 38 -3.44 3.75 -3.22
C VAL A 38 -4.66 3.18 -2.47
N LYS A 39 -5.79 3.89 -2.49
CA LYS A 39 -7.08 3.42 -1.95
C LYS A 39 -7.90 2.62 -2.96
N MET A 40 -7.32 2.29 -4.11
CA MET A 40 -7.98 1.60 -5.22
C MET A 40 -9.25 2.32 -5.72
N GLN A 41 -9.29 3.64 -5.60
CA GLN A 41 -10.37 4.46 -6.12
C GLN A 41 -10.07 4.84 -7.58
N ASP A 42 -10.92 4.42 -8.50
CA ASP A 42 -10.94 4.94 -9.87
C ASP A 42 -11.51 6.36 -9.93
N ALA A 43 -11.47 6.99 -11.10
CA ALA A 43 -11.93 8.35 -11.28
C ALA A 43 -13.41 8.55 -10.93
N ASP A 44 -14.25 7.53 -11.12
CA ASP A 44 -15.68 7.58 -10.79
C ASP A 44 -15.91 7.55 -9.28
N THR A 45 -15.27 6.62 -8.59
CA THR A 45 -15.32 6.52 -7.13
C THR A 45 -14.75 7.78 -6.47
N PHE A 46 -13.62 8.28 -6.99
CA PHE A 46 -13.01 9.50 -6.52
C PHE A 46 -13.96 10.71 -6.69
N ALA A 47 -14.58 10.85 -7.85
CA ALA A 47 -15.56 11.91 -8.10
C ALA A 47 -16.77 11.83 -7.16
N ALA A 48 -17.26 10.61 -6.89
CA ALA A 48 -18.39 10.40 -5.98
C ALA A 48 -18.07 10.86 -4.54
N THR A 49 -16.83 10.60 -4.06
CA THR A 49 -16.41 11.03 -2.72
C THR A 49 -16.19 12.54 -2.61
N ARG A 50 -15.94 13.24 -3.73
CA ARG A 50 -15.65 14.69 -3.78
C ARG A 50 -16.81 15.57 -4.23
N ARG A 51 -17.99 15.03 -4.48
CA ARG A 51 -19.19 15.79 -4.94
C ARG A 51 -19.57 16.99 -4.08
N ALA A 52 -19.09 17.07 -2.84
CA ALA A 52 -19.35 18.17 -1.93
C ALA A 52 -18.51 19.44 -2.20
N HIS A 53 -17.52 19.41 -3.08
CA HIS A 53 -16.62 20.54 -3.33
C HIS A 53 -16.91 21.16 -4.70
N VAL A 54 -17.76 22.16 -4.70
CA VAL A 54 -18.06 22.98 -5.90
C VAL A 54 -16.77 23.66 -6.38
N GLY A 55 -16.43 23.48 -7.67
CA GLY A 55 -15.24 24.10 -8.29
C GLY A 55 -13.95 23.31 -8.17
N ASP A 56 -13.96 22.10 -7.60
CA ASP A 56 -12.79 21.22 -7.57
C ASP A 56 -12.55 20.56 -8.94
N PRO A 57 -11.46 20.90 -9.65
CA PRO A 57 -11.21 20.37 -10.98
C PRO A 57 -10.69 18.92 -10.95
N MET A 58 -10.35 18.38 -9.77
CA MET A 58 -9.61 17.12 -9.67
C MET A 58 -10.34 15.91 -10.22
N SER A 59 -11.68 15.88 -10.10
CA SER A 59 -12.47 14.78 -10.68
C SER A 59 -12.36 14.75 -12.22
N LYS A 60 -12.36 15.93 -12.87
CA LYS A 60 -12.16 16.04 -14.31
C LYS A 60 -10.72 15.69 -14.72
N ILE A 61 -9.74 16.19 -13.97
CA ILE A 61 -8.33 15.93 -14.20
C ILE A 61 -8.02 14.44 -14.05
N TYR A 62 -8.52 13.79 -13.00
CA TYR A 62 -8.25 12.36 -12.78
C TYR A 62 -8.89 11.50 -13.86
N ARG A 63 -10.12 11.79 -14.27
CA ARG A 63 -10.75 11.09 -15.40
C ARG A 63 -9.94 11.25 -16.68
N GLY A 64 -9.56 12.48 -17.06
CA GLY A 64 -8.72 12.71 -18.23
C GLY A 64 -7.36 11.99 -18.14
N TYR A 65 -6.81 11.87 -16.94
CA TYR A 65 -5.58 11.13 -16.69
C TYR A 65 -5.74 9.63 -16.99
N GLU A 66 -6.80 8.99 -16.46
CA GLU A 66 -7.09 7.57 -16.73
C GLU A 66 -7.41 7.31 -18.20
N ASP A 67 -8.22 8.18 -18.83
CA ASP A 67 -8.58 8.08 -20.23
C ASP A 67 -7.35 8.19 -21.14
N HIS A 68 -6.42 9.08 -20.81
CA HIS A 68 -5.16 9.22 -21.54
C HIS A 68 -4.29 7.97 -21.42
N LEU A 69 -4.07 7.47 -20.20
CA LEU A 69 -3.30 6.24 -19.98
C LEU A 69 -3.90 5.07 -20.76
N LYS A 70 -5.22 4.92 -20.71
CA LYS A 70 -5.92 3.87 -21.44
C LYS A 70 -5.75 4.01 -22.96
N THR A 71 -5.89 5.22 -23.51
CA THR A 71 -5.73 5.50 -24.95
C THR A 71 -4.28 5.27 -25.41
N ALA A 72 -3.31 5.63 -24.56
CA ALA A 72 -1.89 5.41 -24.82
C ALA A 72 -1.44 3.95 -24.57
N ASN A 73 -2.36 3.05 -24.17
CA ASN A 73 -2.07 1.69 -23.74
C ASN A 73 -0.91 1.65 -22.72
N ALA A 74 -0.97 2.56 -21.74
CA ALA A 74 0.05 2.78 -20.73
C ALA A 74 -0.53 2.65 -19.32
N VAL A 75 0.34 2.48 -18.36
CA VAL A 75 0.01 2.40 -16.93
C VAL A 75 1.01 3.25 -16.12
N ASP A 76 0.63 3.68 -14.94
CA ASP A 76 1.56 4.17 -13.93
C ASP A 76 1.92 3.07 -12.90
N PHE A 77 2.78 3.39 -11.94
CA PHE A 77 3.21 2.40 -10.95
C PHE A 77 2.07 1.87 -10.07
N ASN A 78 1.10 2.71 -9.71
CA ASN A 78 -0.05 2.27 -8.93
C ASN A 78 -0.96 1.34 -9.76
N ASP A 79 -1.08 1.60 -11.06
CA ASP A 79 -1.88 0.78 -11.96
C ASP A 79 -1.33 -0.64 -12.10
N LEU A 80 -0.01 -0.84 -12.00
CA LEU A 80 0.58 -2.19 -12.03
C LEU A 80 -0.04 -3.10 -10.97
N LEU A 81 -0.31 -2.57 -9.78
CA LEU A 81 -0.97 -3.31 -8.71
C LEU A 81 -2.50 -3.31 -8.88
N ASN A 82 -3.10 -2.14 -9.05
CA ASN A 82 -4.54 -1.99 -9.08
C ASN A 82 -5.20 -2.76 -10.22
N LEU A 83 -4.62 -2.69 -11.43
CA LEU A 83 -5.13 -3.43 -12.58
C LEU A 83 -4.88 -4.94 -12.45
N THR A 84 -3.76 -5.35 -11.83
CA THR A 84 -3.52 -6.77 -11.54
C THR A 84 -4.57 -7.31 -10.56
N VAL A 85 -4.85 -6.61 -9.47
CA VAL A 85 -5.90 -7.00 -8.53
C VAL A 85 -7.26 -7.06 -9.22
N LYS A 86 -7.61 -6.03 -10.00
CA LYS A 86 -8.88 -5.99 -10.75
C LYS A 86 -8.99 -7.13 -11.76
N MET A 87 -7.91 -7.42 -12.47
CA MET A 87 -7.86 -8.54 -13.43
C MET A 87 -8.13 -9.88 -12.75
N LEU A 88 -7.46 -10.14 -11.62
CA LEU A 88 -7.64 -11.39 -10.88
C LEU A 88 -9.04 -11.50 -10.26
N ASP A 89 -9.58 -10.41 -9.74
CA ASP A 89 -10.91 -10.35 -9.11
C ASP A 89 -12.03 -10.58 -10.13
N GLN A 90 -11.84 -10.11 -11.37
CA GLN A 90 -12.84 -10.20 -12.44
C GLN A 90 -12.72 -11.46 -13.32
N ASN A 91 -11.63 -12.23 -13.22
CA ASN A 91 -11.38 -13.40 -14.05
C ASN A 91 -10.99 -14.61 -13.18
N PRO A 92 -11.98 -15.33 -12.65
CA PRO A 92 -11.74 -16.48 -11.75
C PRO A 92 -10.85 -17.57 -12.34
N GLU A 93 -10.91 -17.80 -13.65
CA GLU A 93 -10.08 -18.79 -14.32
C GLU A 93 -8.60 -18.37 -14.39
N VAL A 94 -8.34 -17.07 -14.49
CA VAL A 94 -6.98 -16.52 -14.40
C VAL A 94 -6.47 -16.63 -12.97
N LEU A 95 -7.31 -16.25 -11.99
CA LEU A 95 -6.98 -16.36 -10.58
C LEU A 95 -6.63 -17.79 -10.19
N ALA A 96 -7.46 -18.78 -10.57
CA ALA A 96 -7.23 -20.20 -10.28
C ALA A 96 -5.86 -20.68 -10.80
N ARG A 97 -5.46 -20.26 -12.01
CA ARG A 97 -4.14 -20.62 -12.58
C ARG A 97 -2.99 -20.07 -11.74
N TYR A 98 -3.12 -18.85 -11.22
CA TYR A 98 -2.09 -18.26 -10.36
C TYR A 98 -2.11 -18.87 -8.96
N GLN A 99 -3.25 -19.22 -8.40
CA GLN A 99 -3.37 -19.93 -7.13
C GLN A 99 -2.73 -21.34 -7.22
N GLU A 100 -2.95 -22.06 -8.31
CA GLU A 100 -2.31 -23.35 -8.53
C GLU A 100 -0.78 -23.20 -8.65
N ARG A 101 -0.30 -22.14 -9.29
CA ARG A 101 1.13 -21.88 -9.47
C ARG A 101 1.80 -21.45 -8.16
N PHE A 102 1.15 -20.60 -7.38
CA PHE A 102 1.69 -20.01 -6.14
C PHE A 102 1.05 -20.68 -4.92
N ARG A 103 1.39 -21.93 -4.69
CA ARG A 103 0.84 -22.74 -3.58
C ARG A 103 1.35 -22.32 -2.21
N TYR A 104 2.50 -21.67 -2.13
CA TYR A 104 3.11 -21.16 -0.90
C TYR A 104 3.49 -19.72 -1.15
N ILE A 105 3.00 -18.84 -0.30
CA ILE A 105 3.23 -17.41 -0.40
C ILE A 105 3.86 -16.94 0.89
N MET A 106 4.95 -16.20 0.77
CA MET A 106 5.57 -15.52 1.90
C MET A 106 5.66 -14.03 1.60
N VAL A 107 5.27 -13.20 2.56
CA VAL A 107 5.33 -11.75 2.45
C VAL A 107 6.17 -11.23 3.62
N ASP A 108 7.22 -10.50 3.29
CA ASP A 108 8.06 -9.81 4.26
C ASP A 108 7.62 -8.34 4.40
N GLU A 109 7.98 -7.69 5.50
CA GLU A 109 7.62 -6.31 5.82
C GLU A 109 6.11 -6.04 5.69
N TYR A 110 5.30 -6.97 6.17
CA TYR A 110 3.85 -6.96 5.95
C TYR A 110 3.15 -5.73 6.53
N GLN A 111 3.72 -5.08 7.55
CA GLN A 111 3.25 -3.83 8.14
C GLN A 111 3.28 -2.64 7.16
N ASP A 112 4.08 -2.74 6.09
CA ASP A 112 4.23 -1.67 5.08
C ASP A 112 3.37 -1.91 3.83
N THR A 113 2.49 -2.91 3.86
CA THR A 113 1.60 -3.20 2.74
C THR A 113 0.46 -2.19 2.64
N ASN A 114 0.14 -1.78 1.40
CA ASN A 114 -1.04 -0.97 1.09
C ASN A 114 -2.25 -1.85 0.73
N LEU A 115 -3.41 -1.22 0.53
CA LEU A 115 -4.66 -1.93 0.24
C LEU A 115 -4.57 -2.84 -1.01
N ALA A 116 -3.92 -2.40 -2.08
CA ALA A 116 -3.80 -3.19 -3.31
C ALA A 116 -2.91 -4.43 -3.08
N GLN A 117 -1.78 -4.27 -2.38
CA GLN A 117 -0.89 -5.37 -2.00
C GLN A 117 -1.61 -6.38 -1.09
N TYR A 118 -2.30 -5.89 -0.07
CA TYR A 118 -3.12 -6.73 0.80
C TYR A 118 -4.17 -7.53 0.02
N ARG A 119 -4.93 -6.89 -0.89
CA ARG A 119 -5.92 -7.58 -1.72
C ARG A 119 -5.29 -8.61 -2.66
N LEU A 120 -4.14 -8.28 -3.26
CA LEU A 120 -3.40 -9.21 -4.11
C LEU A 120 -3.01 -10.48 -3.34
N VAL A 121 -2.45 -10.32 -2.15
CA VAL A 121 -2.07 -11.45 -1.28
C VAL A 121 -3.30 -12.28 -0.91
N LYS A 122 -4.40 -11.65 -0.52
CA LYS A 122 -5.66 -12.37 -0.19
C LYS A 122 -6.22 -13.15 -1.37
N LEU A 123 -6.21 -12.59 -2.58
CA LEU A 123 -6.66 -13.28 -3.78
C LEU A 123 -5.78 -14.51 -4.07
N LEU A 124 -4.48 -14.33 -4.09
CA LEU A 124 -3.55 -15.40 -4.44
C LEU A 124 -3.52 -16.52 -3.39
N ALA A 125 -3.62 -16.19 -2.10
CA ALA A 125 -3.60 -17.17 -1.02
C ALA A 125 -4.97 -17.84 -0.78
N GLY A 126 -6.05 -17.35 -1.38
CA GLY A 126 -7.43 -17.72 -1.04
C GLY A 126 -7.76 -19.19 -1.13
N GLU A 127 -7.21 -19.91 -2.11
CA GLU A 127 -7.49 -21.32 -2.34
C GLU A 127 -6.74 -22.23 -1.33
N HIS A 128 -5.43 -22.08 -1.23
CA HIS A 128 -4.59 -22.99 -0.43
C HIS A 128 -4.36 -22.53 0.99
N ARG A 129 -4.52 -21.23 1.26
CA ARG A 129 -4.26 -20.56 2.54
C ARG A 129 -2.86 -20.81 3.12
N ASN A 130 -1.90 -21.24 2.28
CA ASN A 130 -0.50 -21.43 2.61
C ASN A 130 0.23 -20.09 2.55
N LEU A 131 -0.11 -19.20 3.48
CA LEU A 131 0.41 -17.84 3.57
C LEU A 131 1.25 -17.70 4.85
N ALA A 132 2.47 -17.25 4.72
CA ALA A 132 3.29 -16.78 5.82
C ALA A 132 3.57 -15.28 5.64
N VAL A 133 3.33 -14.49 6.66
CA VAL A 133 3.67 -13.07 6.69
C VAL A 133 4.67 -12.82 7.80
N VAL A 134 5.65 -11.96 7.51
CA VAL A 134 6.63 -11.51 8.49
C VAL A 134 6.57 -9.99 8.54
N GLY A 135 6.64 -9.43 9.72
CA GLY A 135 6.62 -7.99 9.89
C GLY A 135 6.80 -7.55 11.33
N ASP A 136 6.95 -6.27 11.51
CA ASP A 136 7.15 -5.62 12.78
C ASP A 136 6.30 -4.34 12.82
N ASP A 137 5.22 -4.36 13.59
CA ASP A 137 4.29 -3.24 13.74
C ASP A 137 4.97 -1.96 14.23
N ASP A 138 6.04 -2.07 15.05
CA ASP A 138 6.83 -0.92 15.51
C ASP A 138 7.67 -0.28 14.38
N GLN A 139 7.86 -0.96 13.24
CA GLN A 139 8.59 -0.48 12.08
C GLN A 139 7.68 0.08 10.96
N SER A 140 6.38 0.19 11.18
CA SER A 140 5.44 0.74 10.19
C SER A 140 5.62 2.25 10.03
N ILE A 141 6.47 2.66 9.09
CA ILE A 141 6.81 4.06 8.83
C ILE A 141 6.39 4.56 7.44
N TYR A 142 5.73 3.73 6.62
CA TYR A 142 5.34 4.06 5.25
C TYR A 142 3.85 4.43 5.08
N ALA A 143 3.18 4.88 6.14
CA ALA A 143 1.80 5.38 6.05
C ALA A 143 1.63 6.49 5.00
N PHE A 144 2.64 7.36 4.82
CA PHE A 144 2.65 8.42 3.80
C PHE A 144 2.69 7.88 2.35
N ARG A 145 3.07 6.60 2.17
CA ARG A 145 2.99 5.86 0.89
C ARG A 145 1.76 4.97 0.80
N GLY A 146 0.86 5.07 1.78
CA GLY A 146 -0.39 4.33 1.81
C GLY A 146 -0.32 2.96 2.48
N ALA A 147 0.76 2.64 3.19
CA ALA A 147 0.81 1.48 4.07
C ALA A 147 -0.28 1.59 5.14
N ASP A 148 -0.89 0.46 5.45
CA ASP A 148 -1.93 0.38 6.48
C ASP A 148 -1.52 -0.68 7.52
N ILE A 149 -1.09 -0.21 8.68
CA ILE A 149 -0.68 -1.06 9.80
C ILE A 149 -1.77 -2.07 10.22
N ARG A 150 -3.04 -1.76 9.94
CA ARG A 150 -4.14 -2.68 10.24
C ARG A 150 -4.02 -4.01 9.51
N ASN A 151 -3.33 -4.04 8.37
CA ASN A 151 -3.10 -5.28 7.63
C ASN A 151 -2.38 -6.34 8.46
N ILE A 152 -1.39 -5.93 9.28
CA ILE A 152 -0.69 -6.85 10.17
C ILE A 152 -1.42 -7.04 11.50
N LEU A 153 -1.99 -5.97 12.08
CA LEU A 153 -2.69 -6.06 13.36
C LEU A 153 -3.98 -6.88 13.29
N ASP A 154 -4.69 -6.82 12.15
CA ASP A 154 -5.93 -7.54 11.91
C ASP A 154 -5.72 -8.90 11.21
N PHE A 155 -4.47 -9.35 11.04
CA PHE A 155 -4.15 -10.56 10.29
C PHE A 155 -4.86 -11.80 10.82
N GLU A 156 -4.88 -12.00 12.14
CA GLU A 156 -5.57 -13.13 12.78
C GLU A 156 -7.09 -13.09 12.59
N ARG A 157 -7.68 -11.91 12.41
CA ARG A 157 -9.10 -11.78 12.07
C ARG A 157 -9.39 -12.28 10.65
N ASP A 158 -8.48 -12.00 9.71
CA ASP A 158 -8.62 -12.43 8.31
C ASP A 158 -8.23 -13.90 8.11
N PHE A 159 -7.33 -14.40 8.95
CA PHE A 159 -6.82 -15.76 8.95
C PHE A 159 -6.88 -16.36 10.37
N PRO A 160 -8.10 -16.75 10.85
CA PRO A 160 -8.29 -17.21 12.24
C PRO A 160 -7.51 -18.48 12.59
N GLU A 161 -7.10 -19.26 11.59
CA GLU A 161 -6.26 -20.45 11.74
C GLU A 161 -4.76 -20.15 11.78
N ALA A 162 -4.36 -18.90 11.62
CA ALA A 162 -2.96 -18.51 11.62
C ALA A 162 -2.29 -18.80 12.95
N LYS A 163 -1.04 -19.26 12.87
CA LYS A 163 -0.17 -19.42 14.03
C LYS A 163 0.79 -18.25 14.12
N THR A 164 0.65 -17.46 15.18
CA THR A 164 1.56 -16.34 15.45
C THR A 164 2.79 -16.84 16.18
N ILE A 165 3.97 -16.51 15.65
CA ILE A 165 5.28 -16.82 16.24
C ILE A 165 6.03 -15.51 16.44
N ARG A 166 6.46 -15.24 17.69
CA ARG A 166 7.27 -14.06 18.02
C ARG A 166 8.75 -14.39 17.88
N LEU A 167 9.45 -13.56 17.09
CA LEU A 167 10.90 -13.66 16.90
C LEU A 167 11.57 -12.61 17.80
N GLU A 168 11.76 -12.92 19.08
CA GLU A 168 12.21 -11.96 20.09
C GLU A 168 13.74 -11.94 20.26
N ARG A 169 14.47 -12.98 19.78
CA ARG A 169 15.92 -13.00 19.84
C ARG A 169 16.52 -12.13 18.74
N ASN A 170 17.26 -11.11 19.16
CA ASN A 170 17.98 -10.21 18.27
C ASN A 170 19.45 -10.66 18.12
N TYR A 171 19.93 -10.70 16.87
CA TYR A 171 21.29 -11.10 16.52
C TYR A 171 22.13 -9.93 15.96
N ARG A 172 21.54 -8.74 15.87
CA ARG A 172 22.14 -7.57 15.22
C ARG A 172 22.76 -6.60 16.21
N SER A 173 22.09 -6.38 17.34
CA SER A 173 22.37 -5.25 18.24
C SER A 173 22.79 -5.72 19.63
N THR A 174 23.54 -4.88 20.34
CA THR A 174 23.89 -5.08 21.75
C THR A 174 22.69 -4.80 22.66
N LYS A 175 22.78 -5.26 23.93
CA LYS A 175 21.69 -5.09 24.91
C LYS A 175 21.33 -3.61 25.16
N ASN A 176 22.34 -2.73 25.23
CA ASN A 176 22.11 -1.29 25.46
C ASN A 176 21.33 -0.65 24.30
N ILE A 177 21.64 -1.02 23.04
CA ILE A 177 20.91 -0.55 21.86
C ILE A 177 19.46 -1.03 21.91
N LEU A 178 19.23 -2.30 22.22
CA LEU A 178 17.88 -2.86 22.33
C LEU A 178 17.06 -2.19 23.44
N LYS A 179 17.68 -1.93 24.61
CA LYS A 179 17.04 -1.23 25.72
C LYS A 179 16.65 0.19 25.35
N ALA A 180 17.52 0.92 24.65
CA ALA A 180 17.22 2.26 24.14
C ALA A 180 16.08 2.25 23.11
N ALA A 181 16.13 1.32 22.15
CA ALA A 181 15.06 1.15 21.16
C ALA A 181 13.73 0.79 21.83
N HIS A 182 13.73 -0.13 22.79
CA HIS A 182 12.54 -0.50 23.56
C HIS A 182 11.94 0.70 24.30
N GLY A 183 12.79 1.55 24.89
CA GLY A 183 12.34 2.79 25.55
C GLY A 183 11.63 3.77 24.61
N VAL A 184 11.95 3.75 23.30
CA VAL A 184 11.27 4.56 22.28
C VAL A 184 9.94 3.91 21.90
N VAL A 185 9.95 2.65 21.48
CA VAL A 185 8.77 1.97 20.91
C VAL A 185 7.71 1.64 21.97
N SER A 186 8.08 1.52 23.25
CA SER A 186 7.13 1.33 24.36
C SER A 186 6.10 2.48 24.53
N ASN A 187 6.37 3.65 23.92
CA ASN A 187 5.42 4.76 23.87
C ASN A 187 4.36 4.62 22.78
N ASN A 188 4.52 3.68 21.84
CA ASN A 188 3.54 3.44 20.78
C ASN A 188 2.28 2.80 21.36
N ARG A 189 1.10 3.29 20.92
CA ARG A 189 -0.19 2.74 21.33
C ARG A 189 -0.66 1.70 20.33
N GLY A 190 -1.30 0.63 20.82
CA GLY A 190 -1.91 -0.40 19.98
C GLY A 190 -0.91 -1.35 19.31
N ARG A 191 0.32 -1.40 19.81
CA ARG A 191 1.36 -2.34 19.34
C ARG A 191 1.12 -3.76 19.87
N MET A 192 1.65 -4.75 19.17
CA MET A 192 1.79 -6.11 19.71
C MET A 192 2.93 -6.13 20.72
N GLU A 193 2.65 -6.54 21.96
CA GLU A 193 3.67 -6.63 23.00
C GLU A 193 4.72 -7.67 22.60
N LYS A 194 5.98 -7.23 22.58
CA LYS A 194 7.16 -8.07 22.36
C LYS A 194 8.34 -7.49 23.14
N GLU A 195 9.23 -8.34 23.61
CA GLU A 195 10.45 -7.96 24.30
C GLU A 195 11.65 -8.55 23.57
N LEU A 196 12.42 -7.70 22.88
CA LEU A 196 13.62 -8.12 22.18
C LEU A 196 14.75 -8.35 23.19
N TRP A 197 15.43 -9.46 23.06
CA TRP A 197 16.60 -9.80 23.87
C TRP A 197 17.78 -10.25 22.99
N ALA A 198 19.00 -10.08 23.48
CA ALA A 198 20.22 -10.51 22.80
C ALA A 198 21.14 -11.27 23.76
N GLU A 199 21.88 -12.23 23.21
CA GLU A 199 22.97 -12.89 23.93
C GLU A 199 24.30 -12.12 23.86
N SER A 200 24.37 -11.10 22.97
CA SER A 200 25.53 -10.24 22.81
C SER A 200 25.87 -9.48 24.10
N ASP A 201 27.11 -8.97 24.17
CA ASP A 201 27.55 -8.10 25.26
C ASP A 201 26.67 -6.85 25.40
N GLU A 202 26.83 -6.16 26.53
CA GLU A 202 26.03 -4.94 26.79
C GLU A 202 26.31 -3.84 25.75
N GLY A 203 27.53 -3.80 25.21
CA GLY A 203 27.99 -2.75 24.33
C GLY A 203 28.39 -1.48 25.08
N GLU A 204 29.08 -0.56 24.41
CA GLU A 204 29.43 0.75 24.96
C GLU A 204 28.21 1.69 25.08
#